data_d3ce4aa2aa3ac5381b13a29f97f84f5e
#
_entry.id   d3ce4aa2aa3ac5381b13a29f97f84f5e
#
_cell.length_a   1.000
_cell.length_b   1.000
_cell.length_c   1.000
_cell.angle_alpha   90.00
_cell.angle_beta   90.00
_cell.angle_gamma   90.00
#
_symmetry.space_group_name_H-M   'P 1'
#
loop_
_entity.id
_entity.type
_entity.pdbx_description
1 polymer ?
#
loop_
_entity_poly.entity_id
_entity_poly.type
_entity_poly.pdbx_seq_one_letter_code
_entity_poly.pdbx_strand_id
1 'polypeptide(L)'
;MANTTFNGPVRSEDGFKQISISSTTGVATDNFTIDSSGNVSGTGTMKMTGATNSVGVYESLTAATKSVTTADSGTTYVFNRAAGVAVTLPTAAAGLWYRFIVGTTITSNAGSIQGATANDIFTAYSAATLFDFNNNVAQAKTFYADGSDDDVFSMDGTTTGGKLGSVIDVFGIATGGQGSATAVWHLVSEHLLADGTLATPFA
;
A
#
# COMPACT_ATOMS: atom_id res chain seq x y z
N MET A 1 -39.29 -19.69 -15.15
CA MET A 1 -39.52 -18.29 -14.74
C MET A 1 -39.21 -17.41 -15.94
N ALA A 2 -40.10 -16.48 -16.28
CA ALA A 2 -39.86 -15.59 -17.39
C ALA A 2 -38.82 -14.51 -17.01
N ASN A 3 -37.83 -14.29 -17.88
CA ASN A 3 -36.92 -13.17 -17.73
C ASN A 3 -37.66 -11.86 -18.01
N THR A 4 -37.64 -10.92 -17.08
CA THR A 4 -38.13 -9.57 -17.30
C THR A 4 -37.02 -8.73 -17.90
N THR A 5 -37.23 -8.20 -19.12
CA THR A 5 -36.32 -7.29 -19.81
C THR A 5 -36.80 -5.86 -19.64
N PHE A 6 -35.94 -4.99 -19.10
CA PHE A 6 -36.21 -3.54 -19.02
C PHE A 6 -35.56 -2.84 -20.22
N ASN A 7 -36.36 -2.14 -21.04
CA ASN A 7 -35.88 -1.40 -22.22
C ASN A 7 -35.61 0.08 -21.93
N GLY A 8 -35.47 0.48 -20.69
CA GLY A 8 -35.22 1.85 -20.27
C GLY A 8 -34.41 1.93 -18.97
N PRO A 9 -34.04 3.14 -18.52
CA PRO A 9 -33.32 3.31 -17.27
C PRO A 9 -34.16 2.83 -16.09
N VAL A 10 -33.59 1.98 -15.25
CA VAL A 10 -34.18 1.57 -13.97
C VAL A 10 -33.70 2.53 -12.89
N ARG A 11 -34.64 3.20 -12.21
CA ARG A 11 -34.36 4.05 -11.04
C ARG A 11 -34.62 3.26 -9.77
N SER A 12 -33.70 3.34 -8.85
CA SER A 12 -33.86 2.81 -7.50
C SER A 12 -33.30 3.83 -6.51
N GLU A 13 -34.11 4.22 -5.52
CA GLU A 13 -33.70 5.18 -4.48
C GLU A 13 -32.82 4.50 -3.42
N ASP A 14 -32.99 3.19 -3.21
CA ASP A 14 -32.28 2.40 -2.20
C ASP A 14 -31.15 1.53 -2.79
N GLY A 15 -30.82 1.72 -4.09
CA GLY A 15 -29.80 0.93 -4.79
C GLY A 15 -30.31 -0.35 -5.42
N PHE A 16 -29.39 -1.20 -5.86
CA PHE A 16 -29.68 -2.47 -6.53
C PHE A 16 -29.00 -3.62 -5.80
N LYS A 17 -29.71 -4.74 -5.66
CA LYS A 17 -29.15 -5.97 -5.11
C LYS A 17 -29.40 -7.14 -6.04
N GLN A 18 -28.36 -7.92 -6.32
CA GLN A 18 -28.51 -9.27 -6.85
C GLN A 18 -28.41 -10.23 -5.67
N ILE A 19 -29.43 -11.03 -5.48
CA ILE A 19 -29.48 -12.04 -4.42
C ILE A 19 -29.50 -13.45 -5.01
N SER A 20 -28.87 -14.39 -4.36
CA SER A 20 -29.14 -15.82 -4.51
C SER A 20 -29.92 -16.33 -3.31
N ILE A 21 -30.86 -17.23 -3.56
CA ILE A 21 -31.66 -17.88 -2.51
C ILE A 21 -31.26 -19.35 -2.47
N SER A 22 -30.83 -19.82 -1.30
CA SER A 22 -30.54 -21.22 -1.08
C SER A 22 -31.82 -22.06 -1.29
N SER A 23 -31.77 -23.01 -2.21
CA SER A 23 -32.89 -23.93 -2.45
C SER A 23 -33.17 -24.86 -1.28
N THR A 24 -32.20 -25.02 -0.36
CA THR A 24 -32.29 -25.91 0.79
C THR A 24 -32.81 -25.19 2.03
N THR A 25 -32.34 -23.96 2.27
CA THR A 25 -32.63 -23.22 3.51
C THR A 25 -33.52 -22.00 3.31
N GLY A 26 -33.76 -21.58 2.06
CA GLY A 26 -34.48 -20.34 1.74
C GLY A 26 -33.74 -19.05 2.13
N VAL A 27 -32.51 -19.14 2.63
CA VAL A 27 -31.71 -17.97 3.03
C VAL A 27 -31.25 -17.20 1.80
N ALA A 28 -31.49 -15.87 1.79
CA ALA A 28 -31.02 -14.96 0.77
C ALA A 28 -29.59 -14.50 1.08
N THR A 29 -28.72 -14.46 0.06
CA THR A 29 -27.36 -13.93 0.13
C THR A 29 -27.18 -12.84 -0.90
N ASP A 30 -26.70 -11.67 -0.49
CA ASP A 30 -26.37 -10.56 -1.39
C ASP A 30 -25.09 -10.90 -2.16
N ASN A 31 -25.19 -11.10 -3.49
CA ASN A 31 -24.03 -11.39 -4.34
C ASN A 31 -23.42 -10.12 -4.95
N PHE A 32 -24.27 -9.12 -5.20
CA PHE A 32 -23.87 -7.84 -5.75
C PHE A 32 -24.82 -6.76 -5.24
N THR A 33 -24.28 -5.65 -4.78
CA THR A 33 -25.05 -4.51 -4.26
C THR A 33 -24.49 -3.22 -4.81
N ILE A 34 -25.38 -2.30 -5.20
CA ILE A 34 -25.07 -0.88 -5.37
C ILE A 34 -25.92 -0.18 -4.32
N ASP A 35 -25.29 0.44 -3.33
CA ASP A 35 -26.02 1.13 -2.25
C ASP A 35 -26.52 2.53 -2.68
N SER A 36 -27.29 3.19 -1.83
CA SER A 36 -27.84 4.53 -2.08
C SER A 36 -26.76 5.63 -2.23
N SER A 37 -25.54 5.37 -1.81
CA SER A 37 -24.38 6.25 -1.98
C SER A 37 -23.58 5.95 -3.26
N GLY A 38 -24.01 4.95 -4.05
CA GLY A 38 -23.34 4.52 -5.28
C GLY A 38 -22.16 3.59 -5.06
N ASN A 39 -21.93 3.10 -3.84
CA ASN A 39 -20.88 2.11 -3.60
C ASN A 39 -21.28 0.76 -4.17
N VAL A 40 -20.33 0.11 -4.82
CA VAL A 40 -20.50 -1.21 -5.41
C VAL A 40 -19.78 -2.24 -4.56
N SER A 41 -20.49 -3.25 -4.09
CA SER A 41 -19.94 -4.37 -3.35
C SER A 41 -20.43 -5.71 -3.92
N GLY A 42 -19.61 -6.75 -3.79
CA GLY A 42 -19.97 -8.09 -4.28
C GLY A 42 -19.07 -9.16 -3.71
N THR A 43 -19.61 -10.38 -3.67
CA THR A 43 -18.84 -11.58 -3.32
C THR A 43 -18.30 -12.19 -4.63
N GLY A 44 -16.97 -12.15 -4.81
CA GLY A 44 -16.33 -12.68 -6.01
C GLY A 44 -15.53 -11.66 -6.79
N THR A 45 -15.06 -12.04 -7.98
CA THR A 45 -14.25 -11.17 -8.85
C THR A 45 -15.15 -10.28 -9.69
N MET A 46 -15.02 -8.96 -9.54
CA MET A 46 -15.64 -8.00 -10.45
C MET A 46 -14.76 -7.82 -11.68
N LYS A 47 -15.24 -8.24 -12.87
CA LYS A 47 -14.55 -8.01 -14.14
C LYS A 47 -15.15 -6.79 -14.82
N MET A 48 -14.38 -5.71 -14.91
CA MET A 48 -14.73 -4.53 -15.70
C MET A 48 -14.06 -4.65 -17.08
N THR A 49 -14.87 -4.69 -18.15
CA THR A 49 -14.38 -4.70 -19.54
C THR A 49 -14.61 -3.32 -20.14
N GLY A 50 -13.53 -2.63 -20.48
CA GLY A 50 -13.55 -1.27 -21.00
C GLY A 50 -12.57 -0.34 -20.29
N ALA A 51 -12.46 0.90 -20.75
CA ALA A 51 -11.66 1.90 -20.06
C ALA A 51 -12.33 2.29 -18.74
N THR A 52 -11.69 1.98 -17.62
CA THR A 52 -12.09 2.47 -16.30
C THR A 52 -11.22 3.65 -15.92
N ASN A 53 -11.82 4.83 -15.75
CA ASN A 53 -11.13 5.95 -15.12
C ASN A 53 -11.08 5.68 -13.60
N SER A 54 -10.08 4.93 -13.18
CA SER A 54 -9.76 4.79 -11.76
C SER A 54 -8.86 5.95 -11.36
N VAL A 55 -9.39 6.88 -10.59
CA VAL A 55 -8.54 7.85 -9.88
C VAL A 55 -7.92 7.09 -8.72
N GLY A 56 -6.59 6.97 -8.72
CA GLY A 56 -5.87 6.34 -7.60
C GLY A 56 -6.19 7.06 -6.29
N VAL A 57 -6.37 6.30 -5.22
CA VAL A 57 -6.57 6.88 -3.89
C VAL A 57 -5.27 7.53 -3.46
N TYR A 58 -5.35 8.79 -3.02
CA TYR A 58 -4.22 9.60 -2.58
C TYR A 58 -4.49 10.14 -1.18
N GLU A 59 -3.52 10.02 -0.30
CA GLU A 59 -3.58 10.59 1.05
C GLU A 59 -2.31 11.37 1.40
N SER A 60 -2.48 12.61 1.83
CA SER A 60 -1.38 13.45 2.30
C SER A 60 -1.15 13.26 3.79
N LEU A 61 0.01 12.76 4.18
CA LEU A 61 0.39 12.50 5.56
C LEU A 61 1.03 13.74 6.19
N THR A 62 0.27 14.44 7.01
CA THR A 62 0.71 15.63 7.76
C THR A 62 0.80 15.38 9.27
N ALA A 63 0.21 14.32 9.78
CA ALA A 63 0.32 13.88 11.17
C ALA A 63 1.66 13.17 11.43
N ALA A 64 2.03 13.02 12.70
CA ALA A 64 3.27 12.35 13.11
C ALA A 64 3.22 10.83 12.89
N THR A 65 2.04 10.25 12.90
CA THR A 65 1.82 8.80 12.74
C THR A 65 0.67 8.52 11.79
N LYS A 66 0.74 7.39 11.11
CA LYS A 66 -0.33 6.83 10.28
C LYS A 66 -0.38 5.32 10.47
N SER A 67 -1.54 4.79 10.84
CA SER A 67 -1.81 3.36 10.73
C SER A 67 -2.54 3.09 9.42
N VAL A 68 -1.98 2.21 8.61
CA VAL A 68 -2.54 1.76 7.33
C VAL A 68 -3.34 0.48 7.57
N THR A 69 -4.44 0.30 6.87
CA THR A 69 -5.29 -0.89 6.98
C THR A 69 -5.30 -1.69 5.68
N THR A 70 -5.77 -2.93 5.73
CA THR A 70 -5.92 -3.77 4.53
C THR A 70 -6.90 -3.19 3.51
N ALA A 71 -7.88 -2.40 3.97
CA ALA A 71 -8.84 -1.70 3.10
C ALA A 71 -8.20 -0.58 2.28
N ASP A 72 -7.04 -0.07 2.73
CA ASP A 72 -6.30 1.00 2.04
C ASP A 72 -5.39 0.47 0.93
N SER A 73 -5.41 -0.83 0.63
CA SER A 73 -4.59 -1.41 -0.45
C SER A 73 -4.85 -0.70 -1.78
N GLY A 74 -3.78 -0.30 -2.46
CA GLY A 74 -3.85 0.51 -3.68
C GLY A 74 -3.69 2.02 -3.46
N THR A 75 -3.57 2.47 -2.22
CA THR A 75 -3.43 3.89 -1.90
C THR A 75 -2.00 4.38 -2.09
N THR A 76 -1.88 5.59 -2.63
CA THR A 76 -0.62 6.36 -2.65
C THR A 76 -0.62 7.34 -1.47
N TYR A 77 0.33 7.17 -0.55
CA TYR A 77 0.57 8.05 0.59
C TYR A 77 1.69 9.03 0.29
N VAL A 78 1.53 10.28 0.68
CA VAL A 78 2.58 11.30 0.49
C VAL A 78 3.01 11.85 1.84
N PHE A 79 4.29 11.69 2.18
CA PHE A 79 4.92 12.26 3.36
C PHE A 79 5.05 13.78 3.20
N ASN A 80 4.08 14.53 3.72
CA ASN A 80 4.03 15.99 3.68
C ASN A 80 4.35 16.64 5.04
N ARG A 81 5.29 16.04 5.76
CA ARG A 81 5.73 16.51 7.06
C ARG A 81 7.25 16.46 7.18
N ALA A 82 7.88 17.63 7.28
CA ALA A 82 9.34 17.75 7.41
C ALA A 82 9.91 17.06 8.66
N ALA A 83 9.12 16.93 9.73
CA ALA A 83 9.51 16.20 10.94
C ALA A 83 9.30 14.68 10.85
N GLY A 84 9.17 14.14 9.64
CA GLY A 84 8.93 12.70 9.44
C GLY A 84 7.53 12.23 9.85
N VAL A 85 7.14 11.07 9.37
CA VAL A 85 5.88 10.37 9.73
C VAL A 85 6.23 8.92 10.00
N ALA A 86 5.78 8.37 11.11
CA ALA A 86 5.86 6.94 11.35
C ALA A 86 4.61 6.24 10.79
N VAL A 87 4.78 5.43 9.77
CA VAL A 87 3.72 4.63 9.16
C VAL A 87 3.80 3.21 9.67
N THR A 88 2.68 2.69 10.19
CA THR A 88 2.54 1.27 10.55
C THR A 88 1.66 0.58 9.51
N LEU A 89 2.22 -0.41 8.84
CA LEU A 89 1.51 -1.29 7.90
C LEU A 89 0.58 -2.25 8.66
N PRO A 90 -0.46 -2.81 8.03
CA PRO A 90 -1.19 -3.93 8.61
C PRO A 90 -0.31 -5.19 8.64
N THR A 91 -0.77 -6.24 9.28
CA THR A 91 -0.13 -7.57 9.14
C THR A 91 -0.05 -7.95 7.67
N ALA A 92 1.11 -8.45 7.25
CA ALA A 92 1.38 -8.79 5.87
C ALA A 92 0.38 -9.83 5.35
N ALA A 93 -0.19 -9.56 4.18
CA ALA A 93 -1.06 -10.48 3.46
C ALA A 93 -0.81 -10.40 1.96
N ALA A 94 -0.88 -11.53 1.27
CA ALA A 94 -0.64 -11.60 -0.17
C ALA A 94 -1.63 -10.71 -0.96
N GLY A 95 -1.09 -9.92 -1.88
CA GLY A 95 -1.87 -9.03 -2.75
C GLY A 95 -2.11 -7.63 -2.21
N LEU A 96 -1.75 -7.34 -0.97
CA LEU A 96 -1.71 -5.97 -0.48
C LEU A 96 -0.58 -5.19 -1.15
N TRP A 97 -0.82 -3.91 -1.47
CA TRP A 97 0.22 -3.04 -1.96
C TRP A 97 -0.05 -1.57 -1.61
N TYR A 98 1.01 -0.84 -1.34
CA TYR A 98 0.99 0.57 -0.99
C TYR A 98 2.15 1.29 -1.65
N ARG A 99 1.93 2.54 -2.07
CA ARG A 99 2.97 3.43 -2.57
C ARG A 99 3.17 4.59 -1.62
N PHE A 100 4.41 4.92 -1.35
CA PHE A 100 4.81 6.08 -0.54
C PHE A 100 5.68 7.01 -1.37
N ILE A 101 5.38 8.30 -1.32
CA ILE A 101 6.15 9.35 -2.01
C ILE A 101 6.52 10.39 -0.96
N VAL A 102 7.76 10.86 -0.97
CA VAL A 102 8.18 11.98 -0.13
C VAL A 102 7.82 13.28 -0.82
N GLY A 103 6.79 13.96 -0.35
CA GLY A 103 6.32 15.26 -0.84
C GLY A 103 6.99 16.46 -0.15
N THR A 104 7.54 16.23 1.04
CA THR A 104 8.33 17.22 1.78
C THR A 104 9.57 16.55 2.34
N THR A 105 10.76 17.09 2.04
CA THR A 105 12.02 16.57 2.55
C THR A 105 11.98 16.44 4.07
N ILE A 106 12.36 15.28 4.59
CA ILE A 106 12.48 15.01 6.02
C ILE A 106 13.72 15.77 6.53
N THR A 107 13.58 16.53 7.60
CA THR A 107 14.65 17.36 8.16
C THR A 107 14.89 17.14 9.65
N SER A 108 13.95 16.50 10.33
CA SER A 108 14.07 16.16 11.75
C SER A 108 13.20 14.95 12.06
N ASN A 109 13.65 14.10 12.95
CA ASN A 109 13.14 12.76 13.18
C ASN A 109 13.18 11.90 11.89
N ALA A 110 12.87 10.65 11.97
CA ALA A 110 12.81 9.79 10.81
C ALA A 110 11.37 9.72 10.24
N GLY A 111 11.25 9.63 8.92
CA GLY A 111 10.08 9.06 8.29
C GLY A 111 10.28 7.55 8.24
N SER A 112 9.32 6.77 8.71
CA SER A 112 9.46 5.31 8.72
C SER A 112 8.24 4.59 8.15
N ILE A 113 8.48 3.42 7.60
CA ILE A 113 7.48 2.44 7.22
C ILE A 113 7.84 1.16 7.97
N GLN A 114 6.94 0.67 8.82
CA GLN A 114 7.20 -0.48 9.69
C GLN A 114 6.07 -1.50 9.61
N GLY A 115 6.39 -2.76 9.86
CA GLY A 115 5.41 -3.82 10.03
C GLY A 115 4.47 -3.58 11.23
N ALA A 116 3.34 -4.27 11.27
CA ALA A 116 2.43 -4.21 12.41
C ALA A 116 3.05 -4.77 13.69
N THR A 117 3.96 -5.71 13.55
CA THR A 117 4.71 -6.36 14.63
C THR A 117 6.14 -6.63 14.16
N ALA A 118 7.05 -6.90 15.08
CA ALA A 118 8.42 -7.33 14.76
C ALA A 118 8.52 -8.64 13.95
N ASN A 119 7.42 -9.34 13.73
CA ASN A 119 7.37 -10.52 12.86
C ASN A 119 6.91 -10.21 11.43
N ASP A 120 6.44 -8.98 11.19
CA ASP A 120 6.04 -8.50 9.84
C ASP A 120 7.25 -7.89 9.12
N ILE A 121 8.28 -8.71 8.91
CA ILE A 121 9.58 -8.31 8.36
C ILE A 121 9.56 -8.04 6.87
N PHE A 122 10.55 -7.29 6.40
CA PHE A 122 10.85 -7.15 4.97
C PHE A 122 11.66 -8.36 4.49
N THR A 123 11.37 -8.83 3.28
CA THR A 123 12.09 -9.99 2.70
C THR A 123 13.55 -9.65 2.44
N ALA A 124 14.44 -10.62 2.47
CA ALA A 124 15.85 -10.49 2.08
C ALA A 124 16.07 -9.98 0.62
N TYR A 125 15.00 -9.92 -0.18
CA TYR A 125 15.01 -9.35 -1.52
C TYR A 125 14.43 -7.94 -1.58
N SER A 126 14.01 -7.38 -0.44
CA SER A 126 13.63 -5.98 -0.35
C SER A 126 14.87 -5.12 -0.59
N ALA A 127 14.75 -4.15 -1.49
CA ALA A 127 15.89 -3.38 -1.95
C ALA A 127 15.57 -1.89 -2.00
N ALA A 128 16.52 -1.07 -1.57
CA ALA A 128 16.46 0.38 -1.67
C ALA A 128 17.72 0.90 -2.38
N THR A 129 17.53 1.56 -3.52
CA THR A 129 18.60 2.24 -4.24
C THR A 129 18.59 3.72 -3.89
N LEU A 130 19.62 4.16 -3.16
CA LEU A 130 19.83 5.53 -2.73
C LEU A 130 20.71 6.27 -3.75
N PHE A 131 20.33 7.51 -4.03
CA PHE A 131 21.09 8.41 -4.89
C PHE A 131 21.52 9.65 -4.08
N ASP A 132 22.83 9.90 -4.04
CA ASP A 132 23.39 11.12 -3.49
C ASP A 132 23.53 12.18 -4.59
N PHE A 133 22.86 13.32 -4.44
CA PHE A 133 22.89 14.43 -5.39
C PHE A 133 23.80 15.58 -4.97
N ASN A 134 24.40 15.54 -3.79
CA ASN A 134 25.07 16.71 -3.23
C ASN A 134 26.51 16.93 -3.75
N ASN A 135 27.17 15.90 -4.27
CA ASN A 135 28.63 15.94 -4.53
C ASN A 135 29.05 16.07 -6.00
N ASN A 136 28.21 16.51 -6.92
CA ASN A 136 28.51 16.54 -8.37
C ASN A 136 28.98 15.19 -8.98
N VAL A 137 29.08 14.16 -8.17
CA VAL A 137 29.35 12.78 -8.56
C VAL A 137 28.15 11.99 -8.11
N ALA A 138 27.22 11.73 -9.02
CA ALA A 138 26.06 10.90 -8.72
C ALA A 138 26.54 9.54 -8.19
N GLN A 139 26.41 9.32 -6.91
CA GLN A 139 26.66 8.03 -6.27
C GLN A 139 25.31 7.33 -6.09
N ALA A 140 25.25 6.08 -6.50
CA ALA A 140 24.12 5.22 -6.21
C ALA A 140 24.62 4.01 -5.41
N LYS A 141 23.87 3.63 -4.38
CA LYS A 141 24.13 2.43 -3.61
C LYS A 141 22.82 1.72 -3.30
N THR A 142 22.79 0.43 -3.57
CA THR A 142 21.65 -0.40 -3.23
C THR A 142 21.92 -1.13 -1.91
N PHE A 143 20.95 -1.04 -1.02
CA PHE A 143 20.89 -1.79 0.23
C PHE A 143 19.78 -2.81 0.16
N TYR A 144 19.99 -3.94 0.82
CA TYR A 144 19.02 -5.03 0.91
C TYR A 144 18.66 -5.25 2.38
N ALA A 145 17.41 -5.58 2.64
CA ALA A 145 17.02 -6.15 3.92
C ALA A 145 17.69 -7.51 4.11
N ASP A 146 17.98 -7.90 5.33
CA ASP A 146 18.59 -9.20 5.62
C ASP A 146 17.54 -10.35 5.68
N GLY A 147 16.26 -9.99 5.83
CA GLY A 147 15.14 -10.94 5.85
C GLY A 147 14.99 -11.71 7.16
N SER A 148 15.62 -11.26 8.23
CA SER A 148 15.57 -11.91 9.54
C SER A 148 14.92 -11.05 10.62
N ASP A 149 15.28 -9.77 10.71
CA ASP A 149 14.80 -8.84 11.74
C ASP A 149 14.52 -7.41 11.22
N ASP A 150 14.73 -7.16 9.93
CA ASP A 150 14.42 -5.88 9.32
C ASP A 150 12.89 -5.68 9.20
N ASP A 151 12.26 -5.09 10.22
CA ASP A 151 10.84 -4.76 10.26
C ASP A 151 10.55 -3.27 10.10
N VAL A 152 11.60 -2.44 10.02
CA VAL A 152 11.53 -0.99 9.85
C VAL A 152 12.34 -0.53 8.65
N PHE A 153 11.72 0.27 7.79
CA PHE A 153 12.38 1.06 6.76
C PHE A 153 12.38 2.53 7.19
N SER A 154 13.56 3.12 7.38
CA SER A 154 13.73 4.43 8.00
C SER A 154 14.46 5.42 7.11
N MET A 155 13.94 6.63 6.97
CA MET A 155 14.46 7.71 6.16
C MET A 155 14.73 8.93 7.03
N ASP A 156 15.98 9.43 7.03
CA ASP A 156 16.42 10.57 7.85
C ASP A 156 16.48 11.91 7.09
N GLY A 157 16.22 11.89 5.79
CA GLY A 157 16.32 13.07 4.91
C GLY A 157 17.75 13.36 4.43
N THR A 158 18.73 12.54 4.87
CA THR A 158 20.15 12.66 4.52
C THR A 158 20.71 11.32 4.08
N THR A 159 21.21 10.51 5.00
CA THR A 159 22.01 9.31 4.69
C THR A 159 21.16 8.10 4.27
N THR A 160 19.94 7.98 4.79
CA THR A 160 19.03 6.87 4.52
C THR A 160 17.87 7.23 3.59
N GLY A 161 17.97 8.36 2.88
CA GLY A 161 16.94 8.83 1.97
C GLY A 161 15.91 9.75 2.63
N GLY A 162 14.78 9.98 1.97
CA GLY A 162 13.70 10.82 2.51
C GLY A 162 13.72 12.27 2.02
N LYS A 163 14.43 12.56 0.91
CA LYS A 163 14.29 13.83 0.22
C LYS A 163 13.06 13.83 -0.69
N LEU A 164 12.57 15.03 -0.97
CA LEU A 164 11.46 15.27 -1.90
C LEU A 164 11.66 14.49 -3.21
N GLY A 165 10.66 13.73 -3.62
CA GLY A 165 10.67 12.92 -4.83
C GLY A 165 11.08 11.46 -4.62
N SER A 166 11.50 11.06 -3.42
CA SER A 166 11.73 9.64 -3.09
C SER A 166 10.43 8.85 -3.23
N VAL A 167 10.52 7.64 -3.82
CA VAL A 167 9.38 6.74 -4.06
C VAL A 167 9.69 5.36 -3.49
N ILE A 168 8.76 4.81 -2.73
CA ILE A 168 8.85 3.49 -2.12
C ILE A 168 7.56 2.72 -2.41
N ASP A 169 7.70 1.51 -2.94
CA ASP A 169 6.59 0.58 -3.14
C ASP A 169 6.71 -0.60 -2.16
N VAL A 170 5.60 -0.98 -1.55
CA VAL A 170 5.54 -2.07 -0.58
C VAL A 170 4.44 -3.04 -0.99
N PHE A 171 4.79 -4.32 -1.08
CA PHE A 171 3.92 -5.40 -1.52
C PHE A 171 3.84 -6.47 -0.45
N GLY A 172 2.64 -6.94 -0.14
CA GLY A 172 2.43 -8.15 0.63
C GLY A 172 2.52 -9.37 -0.29
N ILE A 173 3.48 -10.25 -0.04
CA ILE A 173 3.70 -11.47 -0.83
C ILE A 173 3.50 -12.71 0.03
N ALA A 174 2.87 -13.75 -0.55
CA ALA A 174 2.83 -15.05 0.08
C ALA A 174 4.21 -15.70 -0.04
N THR A 175 4.74 -16.19 1.07
CA THR A 175 6.02 -16.88 1.06
C THR A 175 5.88 -18.30 1.56
N GLY A 176 6.55 -19.19 0.89
CA GLY A 176 6.90 -20.46 1.47
C GLY A 176 8.20 -20.35 2.26
N GLY A 177 8.30 -19.48 3.30
CA GLY A 177 9.35 -19.72 4.21
C GLY A 177 10.39 -18.69 4.60
N GLN A 178 10.00 -17.46 4.84
CA GLN A 178 10.79 -16.61 5.73
C GLN A 178 10.11 -16.57 7.10
N GLY A 179 10.76 -17.06 8.12
CA GLY A 179 10.20 -17.17 9.45
C GLY A 179 8.99 -18.12 9.51
N SER A 180 8.11 -17.93 10.48
CA SER A 180 6.84 -18.65 10.63
C SER A 180 5.65 -17.94 9.97
N ALA A 181 5.89 -16.84 9.27
CA ALA A 181 4.85 -16.04 8.64
C ALA A 181 4.35 -16.66 7.32
N THR A 182 3.05 -16.61 7.09
CA THR A 182 2.43 -17.05 5.82
C THR A 182 2.55 -16.00 4.72
N ALA A 183 2.85 -14.75 5.08
CA ALA A 183 3.14 -13.64 4.17
C ALA A 183 4.16 -12.69 4.82
N VAL A 184 4.86 -11.95 4.00
CA VAL A 184 5.87 -10.97 4.40
C VAL A 184 5.75 -9.72 3.52
N TRP A 185 6.38 -8.63 3.93
CA TRP A 185 6.48 -7.42 3.14
C TRP A 185 7.67 -7.51 2.17
N HIS A 186 7.46 -7.10 0.94
CA HIS A 186 8.50 -6.88 -0.06
C HIS A 186 8.54 -5.40 -0.40
N LEU A 187 9.65 -4.74 -0.11
CA LEU A 187 9.84 -3.32 -0.34
C LEU A 187 10.79 -3.10 -1.51
N VAL A 188 10.41 -2.21 -2.40
CA VAL A 188 11.25 -1.75 -3.52
C VAL A 188 11.29 -0.24 -3.53
N SER A 189 12.49 0.33 -3.56
CA SER A 189 12.70 1.74 -3.88
C SER A 189 13.77 1.87 -4.95
N GLU A 190 13.36 2.30 -6.12
CA GLU A 190 14.27 2.58 -7.24
C GLU A 190 14.85 4.00 -7.18
N HIS A 191 14.15 4.91 -6.48
CA HIS A 191 14.52 6.32 -6.38
C HIS A 191 14.39 6.81 -4.94
N LEU A 192 15.40 6.55 -4.13
CA LEU A 192 15.48 7.08 -2.78
C LEU A 192 16.55 8.18 -2.74
N LEU A 193 16.10 9.43 -2.70
CA LEU A 193 16.99 10.59 -2.77
C LEU A 193 17.60 10.87 -1.40
N ALA A 194 18.93 11.01 -1.37
CA ALA A 194 19.74 11.20 -0.18
C ALA A 194 20.74 12.36 -0.37
N ASP A 195 21.53 12.65 0.67
CA ASP A 195 22.52 13.70 0.71
C ASP A 195 23.61 13.32 1.74
N GLY A 196 24.82 13.00 1.25
CA GLY A 196 25.94 12.61 2.10
C GLY A 196 26.30 11.13 2.04
N THR A 197 26.86 10.61 3.12
CA THR A 197 27.31 9.20 3.16
C THR A 197 26.13 8.25 3.24
N LEU A 198 25.91 7.48 2.16
CA LEU A 198 24.76 6.59 2.05
C LEU A 198 24.84 5.43 3.07
N ALA A 199 23.78 5.26 3.85
CA ALA A 199 23.63 4.22 4.87
C ALA A 199 22.37 3.38 4.59
N THR A 200 22.32 2.17 5.18
CA THR A 200 21.13 1.30 5.05
C THR A 200 19.90 1.96 5.68
N PRO A 201 18.76 1.95 5.00
CA PRO A 201 17.49 2.36 5.58
C PRO A 201 16.77 1.23 6.33
N PHE A 202 17.22 -0.01 6.21
CA PHE A 202 16.63 -1.18 6.88
C PHE A 202 17.18 -1.36 8.29
N ALA A 203 16.28 -1.69 9.25
CA ALA A 203 16.56 -1.92 10.68
C ALA A 203 15.54 -2.89 11.29
#